data_96beebfb8f395e9c7133865a30467689
#
_entry.id   96beebfb8f395e9c7133865a30467689
#
_cell.length_a   1.000
_cell.length_b   1.000
_cell.length_c   1.000
_cell.angle_alpha   90.00
_cell.angle_beta   90.00
_cell.angle_gamma   90.00
#
_symmetry.space_group_name_H-M   'P 1'
#
loop_
_entity.id
_entity.type
_entity.pdbx_description
1 polymer ?
#
loop_
_entity_poly.entity_id
_entity_poly.type
_entity_poly.pdbx_seq_one_letter_code
_entity_poly.pdbx_strand_id
1 'polypeptide(L)'
;MSDTPPDRMPDIRVTVMAADANPYGTAFVGWLFGQMALAGGSLASRLTGKRAPVVAADGFTFTAPAAIGDELSVWAEVARQGNTSMTIATQAWKRDRHGEAVAKVAAGNFVFVGMEP
;
A
#
# COMPACT_ATOMS: atom_id res chain seq x y z
N MET A 1 2.18 -17.42 5.45
CA MET A 1 1.54 -16.14 5.75
C MET A 1 2.24 -15.48 6.92
N SER A 2 2.55 -14.24 6.79
CA SER A 2 3.34 -13.53 7.78
C SER A 2 2.45 -12.80 8.77
N ASP A 3 2.75 -12.97 10.07
CA ASP A 3 2.08 -12.23 11.14
C ASP A 3 2.86 -10.97 11.52
N THR A 4 3.93 -10.68 10.81
CA THR A 4 4.77 -9.52 11.03
C THR A 4 4.99 -8.80 9.71
N PRO A 5 5.24 -7.48 9.77
CA PRO A 5 5.56 -6.74 8.54
C PRO A 5 6.88 -7.21 7.95
N PRO A 6 7.10 -6.92 6.65
CA PRO A 6 8.38 -7.24 6.02
C PRO A 6 9.57 -6.66 6.79
N ASP A 7 10.68 -7.37 6.80
CA ASP A 7 11.89 -6.95 7.51
C ASP A 7 12.76 -6.09 6.60
N ARG A 8 12.22 -4.95 6.23
CA ARG A 8 12.91 -3.94 5.43
C ARG A 8 12.15 -2.63 5.57
N MET A 9 12.78 -1.54 5.14
CA MET A 9 12.15 -0.23 5.16
C MET A 9 10.89 -0.24 4.31
N PRO A 10 9.78 0.33 4.78
CA PRO A 10 8.58 0.44 3.96
C PRO A 10 8.78 1.42 2.80
N ASP A 11 7.97 1.25 1.77
CA ASP A 11 7.98 2.16 0.63
C ASP A 11 7.26 3.46 0.94
N ILE A 12 6.29 3.43 1.84
CA ILE A 12 5.59 4.61 2.34
C ILE A 12 5.38 4.44 3.83
N ARG A 13 5.54 5.54 4.57
CA ARG A 13 5.21 5.60 5.99
C ARG A 13 4.59 6.94 6.27
N VAL A 14 3.33 6.95 6.70
CA VAL A 14 2.56 8.18 6.94
C VAL A 14 1.72 8.01 8.19
N THR A 15 1.31 9.13 8.77
CA THR A 15 0.38 9.13 9.89
C THR A 15 -1.04 9.34 9.37
N VAL A 16 -1.99 8.59 9.89
CA VAL A 16 -3.40 8.79 9.57
C VAL A 16 -3.85 10.09 10.25
N MET A 17 -4.25 11.07 9.46
CA MET A 17 -4.69 12.37 9.95
C MET A 17 -6.20 12.47 9.89
N ALA A 18 -6.76 13.47 10.57
CA ALA A 18 -8.21 13.66 10.57
C ALA A 18 -8.77 13.83 9.16
N ALA A 19 -8.02 14.50 8.27
CA ALA A 19 -8.46 14.70 6.88
C ALA A 19 -8.52 13.39 6.08
N ASP A 20 -7.86 12.35 6.55
CA ASP A 20 -7.78 11.06 5.87
C ASP A 20 -8.81 10.06 6.39
N ALA A 21 -9.64 10.49 7.35
CA ALA A 21 -10.52 9.59 8.06
C ALA A 21 -11.91 9.50 7.43
N ASN A 22 -12.54 8.36 7.65
CA ASN A 22 -13.96 8.16 7.36
C ASN A 22 -14.81 8.75 8.51
N PRO A 23 -16.14 8.70 8.40
CA PRO A 23 -17.00 9.24 9.46
C PRO A 23 -16.86 8.54 10.81
N TYR A 24 -16.22 7.39 10.86
CA TYR A 24 -16.07 6.58 12.09
C TYR A 24 -14.74 6.79 12.78
N GLY A 25 -13.90 7.70 12.28
CA GLY A 25 -12.62 8.02 12.92
C GLY A 25 -11.47 7.08 12.56
N THR A 26 -11.62 6.29 11.50
CA THR A 26 -10.56 5.43 11.01
C THR A 26 -10.22 5.82 9.57
N ALA A 27 -9.09 5.34 9.06
CA ALA A 27 -8.63 5.68 7.73
C ALA A 27 -9.70 5.35 6.67
N PHE A 28 -10.01 6.34 5.83
CA PHE A 28 -10.93 6.11 4.73
C PHE A 28 -10.33 5.13 3.74
N VAL A 29 -11.13 4.15 3.30
CA VAL A 29 -10.62 3.08 2.44
C VAL A 29 -10.01 3.62 1.14
N GLY A 30 -10.57 4.68 0.57
CA GLY A 30 -10.02 5.28 -0.65
C GLY A 30 -8.65 5.91 -0.43
N TRP A 31 -8.44 6.54 0.73
CA TRP A 31 -7.14 7.08 1.08
C TRP A 31 -6.12 5.97 1.28
N LEU A 32 -6.49 4.93 2.02
CA LEU A 32 -5.63 3.78 2.28
C LEU A 32 -5.24 3.10 0.97
N PHE A 33 -6.22 2.82 0.13
CA PHE A 33 -6.02 2.23 -1.19
C PHE A 33 -5.07 3.09 -2.03
N GLY A 34 -5.25 4.42 -1.95
CA GLY A 34 -4.39 5.37 -2.66
C GLY A 34 -2.93 5.31 -2.20
N GLN A 35 -2.70 5.16 -0.89
CA GLN A 35 -1.33 5.00 -0.37
C GLN A 35 -0.69 3.73 -0.92
N MET A 36 -1.45 2.66 -1.00
CA MET A 36 -0.96 1.41 -1.55
C MET A 36 -0.65 1.55 -3.05
N ALA A 37 -1.51 2.24 -3.78
CA ALA A 37 -1.29 2.52 -5.20
C ALA A 37 -0.05 3.37 -5.42
N LEU A 38 0.19 4.37 -4.57
CA LEU A 38 1.38 5.21 -4.65
C LEU A 38 2.65 4.39 -4.41
N ALA A 39 2.64 3.53 -3.41
CA ALA A 39 3.78 2.66 -3.12
C ALA A 39 4.07 1.74 -4.31
N GLY A 40 3.04 1.09 -4.84
CA GLY A 40 3.19 0.20 -5.98
C GLY A 40 3.65 0.92 -7.24
N GLY A 41 3.07 2.10 -7.49
CA GLY A 41 3.42 2.90 -8.67
C GLY A 41 4.84 3.42 -8.62
N SER A 42 5.32 3.80 -7.42
CA SER A 42 6.70 4.23 -7.26
C SER A 42 7.67 3.10 -7.60
N LEU A 43 7.38 1.89 -7.13
CA LEU A 43 8.20 0.72 -7.45
C LEU A 43 8.15 0.42 -8.95
N ALA A 44 6.96 0.39 -9.53
CA ALA A 44 6.80 0.07 -10.95
C ALA A 44 7.52 1.09 -11.85
N SER A 45 7.41 2.37 -11.53
CA SER A 45 8.07 3.42 -12.30
C SER A 45 9.58 3.32 -12.19
N ARG A 46 10.09 3.03 -10.99
CA ARG A 46 11.53 2.90 -10.77
C ARG A 46 12.10 1.71 -11.53
N LEU A 47 11.40 0.58 -11.51
CA LEU A 47 11.90 -0.65 -12.14
C LEU A 47 11.81 -0.61 -13.66
N THR A 48 10.78 0.05 -14.20
CA THR A 48 10.62 0.14 -15.66
C THR A 48 11.36 1.32 -16.25
N GLY A 49 11.62 2.34 -15.46
CA GLY A 49 12.17 3.60 -15.97
C GLY A 49 11.18 4.37 -16.84
N LYS A 50 9.89 4.04 -16.77
CA LYS A 50 8.85 4.59 -17.61
C LYS A 50 7.67 5.06 -16.78
N ARG A 51 6.74 5.76 -17.42
CA ARG A 51 5.43 5.97 -16.79
C ARG A 51 4.77 4.60 -16.64
N ALA A 52 4.21 4.35 -15.49
CA ALA A 52 3.59 3.07 -15.21
C ALA A 52 2.25 3.29 -14.52
N PRO A 53 1.19 3.60 -15.30
CA PRO A 53 -0.13 3.77 -14.71
C PRO A 53 -0.70 2.43 -14.26
N VAL A 54 -1.56 2.48 -13.25
CA VAL A 54 -2.29 1.30 -12.81
C VAL A 54 -3.41 1.02 -13.80
N VAL A 55 -3.58 -0.24 -14.17
CA VAL A 55 -4.64 -0.67 -15.08
C VAL A 55 -5.61 -1.65 -14.44
N ALA A 56 -5.25 -2.24 -13.32
CA ALA A 56 -6.13 -3.17 -12.62
C ALA A 56 -5.73 -3.27 -11.16
N ALA A 57 -6.68 -3.66 -10.33
CA ALA A 57 -6.45 -3.96 -8.92
C ALA A 57 -7.33 -5.15 -8.57
N ASP A 58 -6.78 -6.11 -7.83
CA ASP A 58 -7.55 -7.26 -7.40
C ASP A 58 -7.03 -7.83 -6.09
N GLY A 59 -7.82 -8.75 -5.52
CA GLY A 59 -7.41 -9.45 -4.32
C GLY A 59 -7.28 -8.58 -3.09
N PHE A 60 -7.95 -7.43 -3.05
CA PHE A 60 -7.86 -6.55 -1.89
C PHE A 60 -8.74 -7.04 -0.76
N THR A 61 -8.13 -7.10 0.43
CA THR A 61 -8.83 -7.35 1.68
C THR A 61 -8.43 -6.29 2.68
N PHE A 62 -9.38 -5.90 3.52
CA PHE A 62 -9.18 -4.89 4.55
C PHE A 62 -9.50 -5.57 5.88
N THR A 63 -8.46 -5.88 6.66
CA THR A 63 -8.57 -6.79 7.80
C THR A 63 -8.61 -6.09 9.15
N ALA A 64 -8.20 -4.82 9.22
CA ALA A 64 -8.23 -4.07 10.46
C ALA A 64 -8.33 -2.59 10.16
N PRO A 65 -9.00 -1.81 11.01
CA PRO A 65 -9.04 -0.35 10.84
C PRO A 65 -7.74 0.27 11.36
N ALA A 66 -7.35 1.39 10.75
CA ALA A 66 -6.27 2.23 11.25
C ALA A 66 -6.89 3.50 11.81
N ALA A 67 -6.64 3.79 13.07
CA ALA A 67 -7.22 4.94 13.75
C ALA A 67 -6.45 6.22 13.41
N ILE A 68 -7.12 7.36 13.56
CA ILE A 68 -6.43 8.66 13.47
C ILE A 68 -5.27 8.66 14.46
N GLY A 69 -4.10 9.03 13.97
CA GLY A 69 -2.88 9.04 14.77
C GLY A 69 -2.00 7.81 14.60
N ASP A 70 -2.53 6.71 14.09
CA ASP A 70 -1.73 5.52 13.85
C ASP A 70 -0.72 5.77 12.73
N GLU A 71 0.43 5.13 12.81
CA GLU A 71 1.42 5.18 11.75
C GLU A 71 1.14 4.05 10.76
N LEU A 72 0.91 4.43 9.52
CA LEU A 72 0.65 3.48 8.44
C LEU A 72 1.92 3.29 7.64
N SER A 73 2.31 2.04 7.42
CA SER A 73 3.44 1.69 6.58
C SER A 73 2.97 0.76 5.47
N VAL A 74 3.48 0.98 4.27
CA VAL A 74 3.09 0.20 3.09
C VAL A 74 4.35 -0.36 2.45
N TRP A 75 4.31 -1.65 2.14
CA TRP A 75 5.37 -2.34 1.41
C TRP A 75 4.82 -2.81 0.07
N ALA A 76 5.63 -2.67 -0.97
CA ALA A 76 5.31 -3.11 -2.32
C ALA A 76 6.43 -4.01 -2.82
N GLU A 77 6.06 -5.08 -3.53
CA GLU A 77 7.05 -5.96 -4.16
C GLU A 77 6.48 -6.56 -5.43
N VAL A 78 7.36 -6.90 -6.36
CA VAL A 78 6.94 -7.49 -7.62
C VAL A 78 6.46 -8.91 -7.35
N ALA A 79 5.20 -9.18 -7.68
CA ALA A 79 4.64 -10.53 -7.58
C ALA A 79 4.78 -11.27 -8.91
N ARG A 80 4.69 -10.53 -10.02
CA ARG A 80 4.76 -11.14 -11.34
C ARG A 80 5.15 -10.07 -12.36
N GLN A 81 6.01 -10.42 -13.29
CA GLN A 81 6.41 -9.51 -14.35
C GLN A 81 6.09 -10.13 -15.70
N GLY A 82 5.29 -9.43 -16.49
CA GLY A 82 5.00 -9.79 -17.86
C GLY A 82 5.85 -8.99 -18.83
N ASN A 83 5.48 -9.02 -20.10
CA ASN A 83 6.23 -8.32 -21.13
C ASN A 83 6.16 -6.79 -20.97
N THR A 84 4.95 -6.26 -20.83
CA THR A 84 4.73 -4.82 -20.61
C THR A 84 4.02 -4.55 -19.29
N SER A 85 3.52 -5.57 -18.62
CA SER A 85 2.78 -5.43 -17.38
C SER A 85 3.59 -5.95 -16.20
N MET A 86 3.24 -5.46 -15.02
CA MET A 86 3.90 -5.83 -13.78
C MET A 86 2.84 -5.88 -12.70
N THR A 87 2.73 -7.03 -12.03
CA THR A 87 1.84 -7.15 -10.88
C THR A 87 2.64 -6.87 -9.61
N ILE A 88 2.19 -5.90 -8.86
CA ILE A 88 2.83 -5.49 -7.61
C ILE A 88 1.92 -5.87 -6.46
N ALA A 89 2.45 -6.68 -5.56
CA ALA A 89 1.75 -7.01 -4.31
C ALA A 89 2.03 -5.92 -3.29
N THR A 90 0.98 -5.45 -2.63
CA THR A 90 1.10 -4.43 -1.60
C THR A 90 0.48 -4.92 -0.31
N GLN A 91 1.04 -4.47 0.80
CA GLN A 91 0.47 -4.71 2.11
C GLN A 91 0.67 -3.48 2.98
N ALA A 92 -0.33 -3.17 3.78
CA ALA A 92 -0.33 -2.02 4.66
C ALA A 92 -0.47 -2.49 6.10
N TRP A 93 0.34 -1.91 6.98
CA TRP A 93 0.37 -2.23 8.40
C TRP A 93 0.23 -0.95 9.20
N LYS A 94 -0.38 -1.03 10.36
CA LYS A 94 -0.44 0.08 11.30
C LYS A 94 0.38 -0.22 12.54
N ARG A 95 0.91 0.83 13.16
CA ARG A 95 1.47 0.79 14.50
C ARG A 95 0.66 1.77 15.34
N ASP A 96 0.26 1.34 16.52
CA ASP A 96 -0.50 2.20 17.44
C ASP A 96 0.28 3.46 17.74
N ARG A 97 -0.43 4.60 17.80
CA ARG A 97 0.19 5.89 18.05
C ARG A 97 1.04 5.89 19.31
N HIS A 98 0.58 5.24 20.36
CA HIS A 98 1.19 5.31 21.67
C HIS A 98 1.89 4.02 22.08
N GLY A 99 2.23 3.16 21.14
CA GLY A 99 2.86 1.89 21.47
C GLY A 99 3.55 1.24 20.29
N GLU A 100 3.93 0.00 20.48
CA GLU A 100 4.67 -0.78 19.47
C GLU A 100 3.81 -1.86 18.82
N ALA A 101 2.54 -1.98 19.21
CA ALA A 101 1.66 -3.00 18.64
C ALA A 101 1.41 -2.69 17.16
N VAL A 102 1.57 -3.72 16.32
CA VAL A 102 1.35 -3.60 14.88
C VAL A 102 0.29 -4.59 14.43
N ALA A 103 -0.42 -4.24 13.37
CA ALA A 103 -1.42 -5.12 12.78
C ALA A 103 -1.51 -4.86 11.29
N LYS A 104 -1.72 -5.93 10.52
CA LYS A 104 -1.96 -5.78 9.08
C LYS A 104 -3.34 -5.17 8.88
N VAL A 105 -3.38 -4.11 8.06
CA VAL A 105 -4.59 -3.36 7.78
C VAL A 105 -5.21 -3.82 6.48
N ALA A 106 -4.38 -4.05 5.45
CA ALA A 106 -4.87 -4.39 4.13
C ALA A 106 -3.77 -5.06 3.31
N ALA A 107 -4.18 -5.80 2.29
CA ALA A 107 -3.29 -6.36 1.30
C ALA A 107 -4.02 -6.50 -0.02
N GLY A 108 -3.29 -6.41 -1.14
CA GLY A 108 -3.88 -6.57 -2.45
C GLY A 108 -2.86 -6.31 -3.54
N ASN A 109 -3.27 -6.52 -4.78
CA ASN A 109 -2.39 -6.44 -5.93
C ASN A 109 -2.83 -5.37 -6.90
N PHE A 110 -1.86 -4.70 -7.51
CA PHE A 110 -2.08 -3.78 -8.62
C PHE A 110 -1.35 -4.31 -9.86
N VAL A 111 -1.94 -4.07 -11.01
CA VAL A 111 -1.25 -4.31 -12.28
C VAL A 111 -0.91 -2.95 -12.87
N PHE A 112 0.37 -2.76 -13.17
CA PHE A 112 0.89 -1.55 -13.81
C PHE A 112 1.38 -1.91 -15.20
N VAL A 113 1.26 -0.97 -16.13
CA VAL A 113 1.78 -1.15 -17.49
C VAL A 113 2.79 -0.06 -17.77
N GLY A 114 4.02 -0.43 -18.13
CA GLY A 114 5.05 0.53 -18.50
C GLY A 114 4.75 1.13 -19.86
N MET A 115 4.74 2.45 -19.93
CA MET A 115 4.45 3.19 -21.15
C MET A 115 5.58 4.16 -21.46
N GLU A 116 5.82 4.38 -22.73
CA GLU A 116 6.82 5.39 -23.13
C GLU A 116 6.37 6.76 -22.65
N PRO A 117 7.32 7.58 -22.20
CA PRO A 117 7.01 8.92 -21.69
C PRO A 117 6.39 9.84 -22.75
#